data_14a445eedd7ed0aeff2c67d83ea1a1e5
#
_entry.id   14a445eedd7ed0aeff2c67d83ea1a1e5
#
_cell.length_a   1.000
_cell.length_b   1.000
_cell.length_c   1.000
_cell.angle_alpha   90.00
_cell.angle_beta   90.00
_cell.angle_gamma   90.00
#
_symmetry.space_group_name_H-M   'P 1'
#
loop_
_entity.id
_entity.type
_entity.pdbx_description
1 polymer ?
#
loop_
_entity_poly.entity_id
_entity_poly.type
_entity_poly.pdbx_seq_one_letter_code
_entity_poly.pdbx_strand_id
1 'polypeptide(L)'
;MKASPHRPTKALIRLGAIRKNIQQMGAHIPEGTLKWAVVKANAYGHGAVAVATAIQDDVDGFCVSNIDEAIELRQAGLSKKILILGVSELEAIGLAKEYDITLTVAGLEWIQALLDKEADLTGLTVHLKIDSGMGRIGFREAGEAEQAQDLLKQHGARVEGIFTHFATADEESDDYFNAQLERFKAILASMKEVPELVHASNSATTLWHAETIFNAVRMGDSMYGLNPSGEVLNLPYDLTPALTLESALVHVKTVSAGACMGYGATYQADSEQVIATVPIGYADGWTRDMQNFTVLVDGQACPIVGRVSMDQITIRLPKVYPLGTKVTLIGTNGDKEITATQQRHSGMQRLFLTQFVWEIPCMVSIQVERF
;
A
#
# COMPACT_ATOMS: atom_id res chain seq x y z
N MET A 1 -4.24 -5.15 -19.50
CA MET A 1 -5.48 -5.94 -19.68
C MET A 1 -6.57 -5.34 -18.80
N LYS A 2 -7.82 -5.42 -19.20
CA LYS A 2 -8.95 -4.99 -18.35
C LYS A 2 -9.35 -6.12 -17.42
N ALA A 3 -9.76 -5.80 -16.18
CA ALA A 3 -10.37 -6.76 -15.27
C ALA A 3 -11.57 -7.46 -15.90
N SER A 4 -11.77 -8.75 -15.59
CA SER A 4 -12.87 -9.55 -16.13
C SER A 4 -14.10 -9.47 -15.20
N PRO A 5 -15.14 -8.69 -15.53
CA PRO A 5 -16.31 -8.54 -14.67
C PRO A 5 -17.17 -9.82 -14.62
N HIS A 6 -16.92 -10.78 -15.52
CA HIS A 6 -17.68 -12.04 -15.60
C HIS A 6 -17.04 -13.20 -14.84
N ARG A 7 -15.80 -13.04 -14.32
CA ARG A 7 -15.20 -14.01 -13.41
C ARG A 7 -15.82 -13.89 -12.01
N PRO A 8 -16.00 -15.01 -11.30
CA PRO A 8 -16.49 -14.95 -9.92
C PRO A 8 -15.46 -14.41 -8.93
N THR A 9 -14.18 -14.29 -9.33
CA THR A 9 -13.10 -13.76 -8.49
C THR A 9 -13.20 -12.25 -8.42
N LYS A 10 -13.30 -11.71 -7.21
CA LYS A 10 -13.55 -10.29 -6.94
C LYS A 10 -12.77 -9.83 -5.70
N ALA A 11 -12.19 -8.64 -5.80
CA ALA A 11 -11.73 -7.88 -4.66
C ALA A 11 -12.87 -6.91 -4.24
N LEU A 12 -13.43 -7.13 -3.07
CA LEU A 12 -14.47 -6.28 -2.50
C LEU A 12 -13.81 -5.26 -1.59
N ILE A 13 -13.98 -3.97 -1.91
CA ILE A 13 -13.36 -2.86 -1.17
C ILE A 13 -14.44 -2.11 -0.39
N ARG A 14 -14.30 -2.11 0.94
CA ARG A 14 -15.19 -1.40 1.86
C ARG A 14 -14.65 0.01 2.13
N LEU A 15 -15.11 1.00 1.37
CA LEU A 15 -14.68 2.39 1.52
C LEU A 15 -15.01 2.95 2.91
N GLY A 16 -16.13 2.54 3.50
CA GLY A 16 -16.49 2.91 4.87
C GLY A 16 -15.49 2.43 5.92
N ALA A 17 -14.84 1.27 5.71
CA ALA A 17 -13.79 0.79 6.59
C ALA A 17 -12.54 1.69 6.53
N ILE A 18 -12.13 2.10 5.31
CA ILE A 18 -11.00 3.02 5.12
C ILE A 18 -11.27 4.35 5.83
N ARG A 19 -12.46 4.91 5.63
CA ARG A 19 -12.89 6.15 6.28
C ARG A 19 -12.87 6.04 7.82
N LYS A 20 -13.42 4.94 8.35
CA LYS A 20 -13.41 4.65 9.79
C LYS A 20 -11.98 4.57 10.34
N ASN A 21 -11.07 3.90 9.64
CA ASN A 21 -9.67 3.79 10.05
C ASN A 21 -8.98 5.16 10.09
N ILE A 22 -9.19 6.01 9.07
CA ILE A 22 -8.66 7.38 9.04
C ILE A 22 -9.19 8.19 10.22
N GLN A 23 -10.48 8.10 10.52
CA GLN A 23 -11.09 8.79 11.68
C GLN A 23 -10.53 8.28 13.00
N GLN A 24 -10.37 6.96 13.13
CA GLN A 24 -9.78 6.34 14.31
C GLN A 24 -8.33 6.80 14.52
N MET A 25 -7.50 6.77 13.48
CA MET A 25 -6.13 7.29 13.55
C MET A 25 -6.12 8.79 13.86
N GLY A 26 -7.01 9.57 13.22
CA GLY A 26 -7.15 11.01 13.44
C GLY A 26 -7.52 11.39 14.87
N ALA A 27 -8.27 10.52 15.57
CA ALA A 27 -8.64 10.75 16.98
C ALA A 27 -7.45 10.54 17.95
N HIS A 28 -6.35 9.93 17.51
CA HIS A 28 -5.18 9.62 18.34
C HIS A 28 -3.92 10.44 17.98
N ILE A 29 -4.07 11.45 17.13
CA ILE A 29 -2.98 12.38 16.79
C ILE A 29 -3.32 13.78 17.32
N PRO A 30 -2.32 14.67 17.56
CA PRO A 30 -2.58 16.03 18.03
C PRO A 30 -3.55 16.80 17.12
N GLU A 31 -4.39 17.63 17.73
CA GLU A 31 -5.29 18.51 16.99
C GLU A 31 -4.51 19.44 16.06
N GLY A 32 -5.03 19.67 14.86
CA GLY A 32 -4.36 20.49 13.83
C GLY A 32 -3.32 19.75 13.01
N THR A 33 -3.00 18.50 13.33
CA THR A 33 -2.11 17.69 12.50
C THR A 33 -2.76 17.37 11.14
N LEU A 34 -2.07 17.69 10.06
CA LEU A 34 -2.53 17.38 8.69
C LEU A 34 -2.49 15.87 8.44
N LYS A 35 -3.56 15.36 7.85
CA LYS A 35 -3.72 13.95 7.50
C LYS A 35 -3.55 13.77 6.00
N TRP A 36 -2.49 13.09 5.60
CA TRP A 36 -2.24 12.77 4.21
C TRP A 36 -2.46 11.28 3.95
N ALA A 37 -3.36 10.97 3.02
CA ALA A 37 -3.64 9.60 2.62
C ALA A 37 -2.66 9.13 1.54
N VAL A 38 -2.03 7.99 1.76
CA VAL A 38 -1.12 7.39 0.78
C VAL A 38 -1.91 6.46 -0.13
N VAL A 39 -2.16 6.92 -1.36
CA VAL A 39 -2.98 6.20 -2.37
C VAL A 39 -2.17 5.74 -3.58
N LYS A 40 -0.83 5.70 -3.47
CA LYS A 40 0.07 5.17 -4.50
C LYS A 40 -0.22 3.71 -4.82
N ALA A 41 0.29 3.20 -5.95
CA ALA A 41 0.09 1.83 -6.41
C ALA A 41 -1.39 1.45 -6.43
N ASN A 42 -2.22 2.30 -7.07
CA ASN A 42 -3.66 2.15 -7.14
C ASN A 42 -4.32 2.00 -5.75
N ALA A 43 -3.93 2.85 -4.78
CA ALA A 43 -4.36 2.77 -3.38
C ALA A 43 -4.08 1.37 -2.77
N TYR A 44 -2.85 0.88 -2.93
CA TYR A 44 -2.46 -0.46 -2.47
C TYR A 44 -3.38 -1.55 -3.04
N GLY A 45 -3.80 -1.41 -4.30
CA GLY A 45 -4.71 -2.33 -4.97
C GLY A 45 -6.20 -2.12 -4.66
N HIS A 46 -6.56 -1.11 -3.87
CA HIS A 46 -7.95 -0.84 -3.48
C HIS A 46 -8.70 0.08 -4.46
N GLY A 47 -8.03 0.62 -5.48
CA GLY A 47 -8.64 1.55 -6.45
C GLY A 47 -8.45 3.01 -6.06
N ALA A 48 -7.37 3.67 -6.56
CA ALA A 48 -6.95 5.00 -6.11
C ALA A 48 -8.04 6.07 -6.24
N VAL A 49 -8.69 6.16 -7.38
CA VAL A 49 -9.76 7.15 -7.62
C VAL A 49 -10.96 6.93 -6.69
N ALA A 50 -11.40 5.67 -6.54
CA ALA A 50 -12.55 5.36 -5.69
C ALA A 50 -12.27 5.65 -4.21
N VAL A 51 -11.08 5.24 -3.73
CA VAL A 51 -10.63 5.50 -2.36
C VAL A 51 -10.49 6.99 -2.13
N ALA A 52 -9.70 7.70 -2.95
CA ALA A 52 -9.44 9.13 -2.77
C ALA A 52 -10.73 9.96 -2.80
N THR A 53 -11.66 9.66 -3.72
CA THR A 53 -12.97 10.31 -3.78
C THR A 53 -13.78 10.09 -2.49
N ALA A 54 -13.73 8.89 -1.92
CA ALA A 54 -14.51 8.56 -0.73
C ALA A 54 -13.98 9.24 0.54
N ILE A 55 -12.69 9.50 0.61
CA ILE A 55 -12.03 10.00 1.83
C ILE A 55 -11.58 11.47 1.75
N GLN A 56 -11.79 12.16 0.61
CA GLN A 56 -11.26 13.52 0.41
C GLN A 56 -11.68 14.53 1.49
N ASP A 57 -12.85 14.34 2.12
CA ASP A 57 -13.32 15.22 3.18
C ASP A 57 -12.71 14.89 4.56
N ASP A 58 -12.11 13.72 4.72
CA ASP A 58 -11.50 13.27 5.98
C ASP A 58 -9.96 13.50 6.01
N VAL A 59 -9.36 13.95 4.88
CA VAL A 59 -7.91 14.15 4.73
C VAL A 59 -7.57 15.52 4.15
N ASP A 60 -6.33 15.96 4.37
CA ASP A 60 -5.83 17.26 3.90
C ASP A 60 -5.07 17.17 2.58
N GLY A 61 -4.60 15.98 2.21
CA GLY A 61 -3.88 15.73 0.98
C GLY A 61 -3.68 14.25 0.67
N PHE A 62 -3.12 13.99 -0.50
CA PHE A 62 -2.81 12.66 -0.99
C PHE A 62 -1.31 12.51 -1.25
N CYS A 63 -0.80 11.30 -1.03
CA CYS A 63 0.56 10.94 -1.41
C CYS A 63 0.52 9.82 -2.45
N VAL A 64 1.27 10.01 -3.53
CA VAL A 64 1.39 9.08 -4.65
C VAL A 64 2.85 8.75 -4.95
N SER A 65 3.11 7.84 -5.88
CA SER A 65 4.46 7.40 -6.24
C SER A 65 5.09 8.18 -7.37
N ASN A 66 4.29 8.59 -8.37
CA ASN A 66 4.75 9.20 -9.62
C ASN A 66 3.73 10.19 -10.17
N ILE A 67 4.11 10.85 -11.26
CA ILE A 67 3.32 11.91 -11.89
C ILE A 67 2.00 11.38 -12.50
N ASP A 68 2.01 10.17 -13.07
CA ASP A 68 0.82 9.61 -13.72
C ASP A 68 -0.27 9.28 -12.71
N GLU A 69 0.08 8.72 -11.53
CA GLU A 69 -0.86 8.51 -10.43
C GLU A 69 -1.46 9.83 -9.93
N ALA A 70 -0.67 10.90 -9.88
CA ALA A 70 -1.14 12.22 -9.47
C ALA A 70 -2.11 12.81 -10.51
N ILE A 71 -1.79 12.70 -11.79
CA ILE A 71 -2.64 13.17 -12.90
C ILE A 71 -3.97 12.41 -12.92
N GLU A 72 -3.95 11.09 -12.71
CA GLU A 72 -5.17 10.29 -12.61
C GLU A 72 -6.13 10.83 -11.54
N LEU A 73 -5.61 11.18 -10.36
CA LEU A 73 -6.42 11.79 -9.29
C LEU A 73 -6.96 13.17 -9.71
N ARG A 74 -6.16 14.01 -10.35
CA ARG A 74 -6.59 15.32 -10.85
C ARG A 74 -7.68 15.20 -11.91
N GLN A 75 -7.53 14.28 -12.86
CA GLN A 75 -8.53 14.00 -13.90
C GLN A 75 -9.83 13.45 -13.32
N ALA A 76 -9.77 12.79 -12.16
CA ALA A 76 -10.96 12.39 -11.41
C ALA A 76 -11.62 13.53 -10.62
N GLY A 77 -11.11 14.77 -10.70
CA GLY A 77 -11.68 15.96 -10.07
C GLY A 77 -11.23 16.21 -8.62
N LEU A 78 -10.19 15.52 -8.15
CA LEU A 78 -9.67 15.73 -6.80
C LEU A 78 -8.80 16.99 -6.73
N SER A 79 -9.14 17.94 -5.84
CA SER A 79 -8.51 19.25 -5.72
C SER A 79 -7.56 19.38 -4.51
N LYS A 80 -7.55 18.41 -3.59
CA LYS A 80 -6.64 18.41 -2.43
C LYS A 80 -5.17 18.38 -2.87
N LYS A 81 -4.25 18.80 -2.01
CA LYS A 81 -2.81 18.70 -2.27
C LYS A 81 -2.41 17.27 -2.64
N ILE A 82 -1.51 17.14 -3.61
CA ILE A 82 -0.94 15.83 -4.00
C ILE A 82 0.58 15.96 -3.94
N LEU A 83 1.20 15.09 -3.14
CA LEU A 83 2.65 14.97 -3.04
C LEU A 83 3.13 13.67 -3.68
N ILE A 84 4.05 13.78 -4.63
CA ILE A 84 4.79 12.63 -5.15
C ILE A 84 5.92 12.29 -4.17
N LEU A 85 5.90 11.08 -3.59
CA LEU A 85 6.90 10.63 -2.61
C LEU A 85 8.21 10.16 -3.25
N GLY A 86 8.20 9.81 -4.52
CA GLY A 86 9.36 9.43 -5.32
C GLY A 86 10.05 10.64 -5.95
N VAL A 87 11.24 10.41 -6.53
CA VAL A 87 11.87 11.39 -7.42
C VAL A 87 11.19 11.32 -8.78
N SER A 88 10.92 12.48 -9.36
CA SER A 88 10.29 12.59 -10.69
C SER A 88 11.35 12.86 -11.76
N GLU A 89 11.06 12.43 -13.00
CA GLU A 89 11.86 12.78 -14.16
C GLU A 89 11.83 14.30 -14.41
N LEU A 90 12.86 14.83 -15.05
CA LEU A 90 12.99 16.28 -15.28
C LEU A 90 11.83 16.84 -16.13
N GLU A 91 11.33 16.03 -17.04
CA GLU A 91 10.21 16.37 -17.94
C GLU A 91 8.87 16.50 -17.21
N ALA A 92 8.75 15.95 -16.01
CA ALA A 92 7.54 16.00 -15.19
C ALA A 92 7.22 17.40 -14.63
N ILE A 93 8.20 18.34 -14.63
CA ILE A 93 8.00 19.69 -14.07
C ILE A 93 6.85 20.43 -14.73
N GLY A 94 6.76 20.39 -16.05
CA GLY A 94 5.68 21.04 -16.81
C GLY A 94 4.31 20.52 -16.36
N LEU A 95 4.18 19.21 -16.26
CA LEU A 95 2.96 18.54 -15.78
C LEU A 95 2.68 18.84 -14.31
N ALA A 96 3.72 18.87 -13.47
CA ALA A 96 3.55 19.18 -12.04
C ALA A 96 2.99 20.60 -11.84
N LYS A 97 3.44 21.58 -12.63
CA LYS A 97 2.92 22.97 -12.63
C LYS A 97 1.48 23.02 -13.19
N GLU A 98 1.22 22.34 -14.32
CA GLU A 98 -0.10 22.31 -14.97
C GLU A 98 -1.19 21.72 -14.08
N TYR A 99 -0.84 20.62 -13.37
CA TYR A 99 -1.79 19.88 -12.53
C TYR A 99 -1.71 20.23 -11.04
N ASP A 100 -0.94 21.25 -10.66
CA ASP A 100 -0.74 21.65 -9.24
C ASP A 100 -0.32 20.45 -8.36
N ILE A 101 0.78 19.80 -8.73
CA ILE A 101 1.34 18.63 -8.06
C ILE A 101 2.65 19.01 -7.37
N THR A 102 2.79 18.66 -6.10
CA THR A 102 4.01 18.87 -5.30
C THR A 102 5.01 17.74 -5.57
N LEU A 103 6.26 18.10 -5.90
CA LEU A 103 7.33 17.14 -6.17
C LEU A 103 8.23 16.93 -4.96
N THR A 104 8.91 15.79 -4.91
CA THR A 104 9.99 15.51 -3.95
C THR A 104 11.34 15.79 -4.58
N VAL A 105 12.14 16.60 -3.90
CA VAL A 105 13.55 16.87 -4.23
C VAL A 105 14.44 16.14 -3.24
N ALA A 106 15.33 15.29 -3.76
CA ALA A 106 16.12 14.36 -2.95
C ALA A 106 17.64 14.45 -3.18
N GLY A 107 18.10 15.35 -4.07
CA GLY A 107 19.53 15.55 -4.37
C GLY A 107 19.77 16.81 -5.18
N LEU A 108 20.97 17.38 -5.05
CA LEU A 108 21.42 18.58 -5.77
C LEU A 108 21.56 18.31 -7.28
N GLU A 109 21.91 17.09 -7.66
CA GLU A 109 22.11 16.68 -9.05
C GLU A 109 20.82 16.86 -9.89
N TRP A 110 19.66 16.59 -9.29
CA TRP A 110 18.38 16.77 -9.94
C TRP A 110 18.10 18.26 -10.21
N ILE A 111 18.41 19.13 -9.22
CA ILE A 111 18.27 20.58 -9.37
C ILE A 111 19.23 21.09 -10.43
N GLN A 112 20.51 20.68 -10.38
CA GLN A 112 21.50 21.11 -11.35
C GLN A 112 21.12 20.71 -12.77
N ALA A 113 20.66 19.48 -12.97
CA ALA A 113 20.20 19.02 -14.28
C ALA A 113 19.01 19.82 -14.84
N LEU A 114 18.16 20.39 -13.98
CA LEU A 114 17.10 21.31 -14.39
C LEU A 114 17.66 22.68 -14.78
N LEU A 115 18.59 23.20 -14.00
CA LEU A 115 19.21 24.49 -14.28
C LEU A 115 20.03 24.44 -15.56
N ASP A 116 20.73 23.35 -15.83
CA ASP A 116 21.48 23.13 -17.08
C ASP A 116 20.56 23.09 -18.33
N LYS A 117 19.29 22.72 -18.14
CA LYS A 117 18.25 22.77 -19.17
C LYS A 117 17.50 24.10 -19.22
N GLU A 118 17.90 25.09 -18.42
CA GLU A 118 17.22 26.40 -18.30
C GLU A 118 15.71 26.23 -17.94
N ALA A 119 15.37 25.24 -17.15
CA ALA A 119 14.00 24.95 -16.78
C ALA A 119 13.42 26.08 -15.91
N ASP A 120 12.23 26.57 -16.25
CA ASP A 120 11.50 27.54 -15.44
C ASP A 120 10.83 26.83 -14.24
N LEU A 121 11.34 27.13 -13.03
CA LEU A 121 10.82 26.57 -11.78
C LEU A 121 9.74 27.45 -11.13
N THR A 122 9.39 28.58 -11.73
CA THR A 122 8.37 29.51 -11.21
C THR A 122 7.03 28.78 -11.06
N GLY A 123 6.46 28.81 -9.83
CA GLY A 123 5.20 28.16 -9.53
C GLY A 123 5.30 26.66 -9.21
N LEU A 124 6.49 26.07 -9.30
CA LEU A 124 6.69 24.69 -8.84
C LEU A 124 6.68 24.63 -7.31
N THR A 125 5.91 23.73 -6.72
CA THR A 125 5.94 23.44 -5.27
C THR A 125 6.69 22.14 -5.02
N VAL A 126 7.58 22.15 -4.02
CA VAL A 126 8.41 20.98 -3.70
C VAL A 126 8.53 20.74 -2.20
N HIS A 127 8.77 19.47 -1.83
CA HIS A 127 9.24 19.06 -0.52
C HIS A 127 10.64 18.48 -0.59
N LEU A 128 11.51 18.88 0.34
CA LEU A 128 12.85 18.32 0.47
C LEU A 128 12.78 16.97 1.19
N LYS A 129 13.43 15.96 0.64
CA LYS A 129 13.53 14.64 1.26
C LYS A 129 14.85 14.49 1.99
N ILE A 130 14.80 14.14 3.27
CA ILE A 130 15.96 13.81 4.10
C ILE A 130 16.09 12.29 4.23
N ASP A 131 17.27 11.75 3.93
CA ASP A 131 17.62 10.37 4.25
C ASP A 131 18.26 10.31 5.63
N SER A 132 17.43 10.18 6.65
CA SER A 132 17.90 10.02 8.03
C SER A 132 18.38 8.60 8.37
N GLY A 133 18.36 7.67 7.38
CA GLY A 133 18.82 6.29 7.55
C GLY A 133 17.97 5.25 6.84
N MET A 134 16.97 5.64 6.02
CA MET A 134 16.25 4.70 5.16
C MET A 134 17.15 4.14 4.04
N GLY A 135 18.17 4.89 3.61
CA GLY A 135 19.17 4.48 2.62
C GLY A 135 18.63 4.37 1.19
N ARG A 136 17.57 5.13 0.87
CA ARG A 136 16.90 5.03 -0.43
C ARG A 136 17.03 6.28 -1.27
N ILE A 137 16.57 7.42 -0.81
CA ILE A 137 16.65 8.74 -1.45
C ILE A 137 16.69 9.83 -0.38
N GLY A 138 17.30 10.97 -0.68
CA GLY A 138 17.28 12.17 0.17
C GLY A 138 18.66 12.71 0.53
N PHE A 139 18.66 13.95 0.96
CA PHE A 139 19.83 14.64 1.49
C PHE A 139 20.25 14.01 2.83
N ARG A 140 21.55 13.88 3.04
CA ARG A 140 22.09 13.28 4.27
C ARG A 140 22.67 14.32 5.22
N GLU A 141 22.99 15.50 4.71
CA GLU A 141 23.58 16.61 5.44
C GLU A 141 22.69 17.86 5.34
N ALA A 142 22.63 18.63 6.42
CA ALA A 142 21.83 19.86 6.46
C ALA A 142 22.29 20.89 5.42
N GLY A 143 23.61 21.02 5.23
CA GLY A 143 24.17 21.97 4.27
C GLY A 143 23.75 21.70 2.82
N GLU A 144 23.61 20.43 2.43
CA GLU A 144 23.10 20.07 1.10
C GLU A 144 21.61 20.42 0.95
N ALA A 145 20.81 20.16 2.01
CA ALA A 145 19.39 20.50 2.00
C ALA A 145 19.17 22.03 1.96
N GLU A 146 19.98 22.81 2.70
CA GLU A 146 19.94 24.28 2.62
C GLU A 146 20.33 24.80 1.25
N GLN A 147 21.42 24.29 0.68
CA GLN A 147 21.84 24.65 -0.68
C GLN A 147 20.73 24.35 -1.71
N ALA A 148 20.08 23.20 -1.60
CA ALA A 148 18.96 22.84 -2.43
C ALA A 148 17.78 23.80 -2.28
N GLN A 149 17.46 24.16 -1.03
CA GLN A 149 16.40 25.13 -0.72
C GLN A 149 16.70 26.50 -1.33
N ASP A 150 17.93 26.99 -1.17
CA ASP A 150 18.35 28.29 -1.69
C ASP A 150 18.30 28.33 -3.24
N LEU A 151 18.82 27.30 -3.90
CA LEU A 151 18.78 27.18 -5.36
C LEU A 151 17.34 27.15 -5.89
N LEU A 152 16.47 26.35 -5.28
CA LEU A 152 15.07 26.25 -5.67
C LEU A 152 14.32 27.58 -5.53
N LYS A 153 14.49 28.26 -4.38
CA LYS A 153 13.91 29.60 -4.14
C LYS A 153 14.44 30.67 -5.08
N GLN A 154 15.75 30.69 -5.36
CA GLN A 154 16.37 31.63 -6.31
C GLN A 154 15.79 31.49 -7.72
N HIS A 155 15.36 30.29 -8.12
CA HIS A 155 14.77 30.03 -9.42
C HIS A 155 13.22 29.97 -9.43
N GLY A 156 12.59 30.50 -8.34
CA GLY A 156 11.14 30.73 -8.29
C GLY A 156 10.29 29.55 -7.82
N ALA A 157 10.91 28.44 -7.39
CA ALA A 157 10.16 27.34 -6.79
C ALA A 157 9.78 27.62 -5.32
N ARG A 158 8.63 27.12 -4.88
CA ARG A 158 8.19 27.13 -3.49
C ARG A 158 8.64 25.87 -2.79
N VAL A 159 9.57 26.00 -1.84
CA VAL A 159 9.92 24.91 -0.93
C VAL A 159 8.94 24.92 0.23
N GLU A 160 7.88 24.10 0.12
CA GLU A 160 6.78 24.07 1.09
C GLU A 160 7.07 23.17 2.29
N GLY A 161 7.80 22.07 2.08
CA GLY A 161 7.97 21.08 3.13
C GLY A 161 9.32 20.37 3.13
N ILE A 162 9.57 19.67 4.23
CA ILE A 162 10.73 18.80 4.44
C ILE A 162 10.29 17.52 5.15
N PHE A 163 10.82 16.36 4.73
CA PHE A 163 10.38 15.11 5.32
C PHE A 163 11.42 14.01 5.32
N THR A 164 11.21 13.04 6.21
CA THR A 164 11.96 11.78 6.25
C THR A 164 11.04 10.56 6.21
N HIS A 165 11.60 9.36 6.32
CA HIS A 165 10.89 8.09 6.38
C HIS A 165 11.66 7.09 7.24
N PHE A 166 10.98 6.43 8.17
CA PHE A 166 11.57 5.47 9.10
C PHE A 166 11.57 4.05 8.51
N ALA A 167 12.64 3.33 8.77
CA ALA A 167 12.88 2.00 8.24
C ALA A 167 12.39 0.87 9.16
N THR A 168 12.38 1.11 10.48
CA THR A 168 12.17 0.08 11.51
C THR A 168 11.17 0.50 12.59
N ALA A 169 10.25 1.40 12.26
CA ALA A 169 9.25 1.87 13.23
C ALA A 169 8.16 0.83 13.56
N ASP A 170 8.18 -0.33 12.91
CA ASP A 170 7.29 -1.46 13.06
C ASP A 170 7.99 -2.72 13.63
N GLU A 171 9.22 -2.56 14.16
CA GLU A 171 10.02 -3.61 14.75
C GLU A 171 9.95 -3.58 16.29
N GLU A 172 10.40 -4.66 16.97
CA GLU A 172 10.47 -4.71 18.44
C GLU A 172 11.54 -3.77 19.03
N SER A 173 12.66 -3.57 18.32
CA SER A 173 13.74 -2.66 18.78
C SER A 173 13.57 -1.28 18.17
N ASP A 174 13.58 -0.28 19.03
CA ASP A 174 13.54 1.13 18.67
C ASP A 174 14.92 1.75 18.43
N ASP A 175 16.03 1.01 18.58
CA ASP A 175 17.38 1.56 18.53
C ASP A 175 17.66 2.28 17.21
N TYR A 176 17.40 1.63 16.08
CA TYR A 176 17.62 2.22 14.77
C TYR A 176 16.63 3.33 14.45
N PHE A 177 15.37 3.13 14.84
CA PHE A 177 14.33 4.15 14.74
C PHE A 177 14.73 5.43 15.47
N ASN A 178 15.15 5.33 16.74
CA ASN A 178 15.61 6.46 17.55
C ASN A 178 16.82 7.17 16.91
N ALA A 179 17.79 6.41 16.40
CA ALA A 179 18.95 6.99 15.69
C ALA A 179 18.52 7.77 14.44
N GLN A 180 17.52 7.27 13.68
CA GLN A 180 16.97 7.99 12.54
C GLN A 180 16.24 9.28 12.96
N LEU A 181 15.46 9.23 14.03
CA LEU A 181 14.70 10.37 14.54
C LEU A 181 15.65 11.48 15.02
N GLU A 182 16.66 11.13 15.79
CA GLU A 182 17.65 12.10 16.29
C GLU A 182 18.46 12.72 15.14
N ARG A 183 18.83 11.94 14.12
CA ARG A 183 19.49 12.49 12.93
C ARG A 183 18.58 13.47 12.19
N PHE A 184 17.30 13.16 12.02
CA PHE A 184 16.35 14.07 11.37
C PHE A 184 16.17 15.36 12.16
N LYS A 185 15.99 15.27 13.49
CA LYS A 185 15.91 16.44 14.39
C LYS A 185 17.17 17.29 14.34
N ALA A 186 18.36 16.66 14.32
CA ALA A 186 19.63 17.37 14.24
C ALA A 186 19.78 18.15 12.92
N ILE A 187 19.35 17.56 11.80
CA ILE A 187 19.33 18.25 10.50
C ILE A 187 18.38 19.45 10.56
N LEU A 188 17.15 19.29 11.07
CA LEU A 188 16.20 20.40 11.20
C LEU A 188 16.75 21.52 12.10
N ALA A 189 17.37 21.16 13.22
CA ALA A 189 17.95 22.13 14.18
C ALA A 189 19.14 22.91 13.62
N SER A 190 19.86 22.34 12.64
CA SER A 190 21.01 22.99 12.00
C SER A 190 20.65 23.84 10.79
N MET A 191 19.43 23.71 10.26
CA MET A 191 18.94 24.54 9.14
C MET A 191 18.67 25.98 9.60
N LYS A 192 19.08 26.96 8.79
CA LYS A 192 18.80 28.39 9.02
C LYS A 192 17.31 28.71 8.92
N GLU A 193 16.64 28.04 7.99
CA GLU A 193 15.20 28.17 7.74
C GLU A 193 14.60 26.81 7.45
N VAL A 194 13.77 26.31 8.37
CA VAL A 194 13.03 25.06 8.18
C VAL A 194 11.76 25.34 7.37
N PRO A 195 11.46 24.57 6.32
CA PRO A 195 10.20 24.71 5.57
C PRO A 195 8.97 24.60 6.46
N GLU A 196 7.86 25.21 6.02
CA GLU A 196 6.61 25.32 6.80
C GLU A 196 6.05 23.96 7.23
N LEU A 197 6.10 22.96 6.35
CA LEU A 197 5.60 21.63 6.62
C LEU A 197 6.72 20.63 6.90
N VAL A 198 6.78 20.18 8.13
CA VAL A 198 7.70 19.09 8.54
C VAL A 198 6.87 17.83 8.73
N HIS A 199 7.22 16.73 8.06
CA HIS A 199 6.53 15.48 8.25
C HIS A 199 7.47 14.27 8.23
N ALA A 200 7.32 13.38 9.20
CA ALA A 200 8.14 12.19 9.35
C ALA A 200 7.29 10.92 9.41
N SER A 201 6.09 11.02 10.02
CA SER A 201 5.27 9.87 10.36
C SER A 201 4.73 9.14 9.13
N ASN A 202 4.90 7.82 9.12
CA ASN A 202 4.21 6.84 8.29
C ASN A 202 3.11 6.14 9.11
N SER A 203 2.50 5.07 8.62
CA SER A 203 1.49 4.30 9.37
C SER A 203 2.01 3.80 10.71
N ALA A 204 3.20 3.21 10.74
CA ALA A 204 3.79 2.63 11.95
C ALA A 204 4.03 3.71 13.02
N THR A 205 4.71 4.78 12.66
CA THR A 205 4.98 5.86 13.60
C THR A 205 3.72 6.60 14.04
N THR A 206 2.70 6.70 13.19
CA THR A 206 1.40 7.26 13.60
C THR A 206 0.71 6.41 14.66
N LEU A 207 0.94 5.08 14.65
CA LEU A 207 0.36 4.15 15.63
C LEU A 207 1.13 4.11 16.94
N TRP A 208 2.47 4.07 16.89
CA TRP A 208 3.30 3.72 18.06
C TRP A 208 4.26 4.81 18.52
N HIS A 209 4.55 5.83 17.70
CA HIS A 209 5.62 6.81 17.94
C HIS A 209 5.11 8.25 17.79
N ALA A 210 4.32 8.70 18.78
CA ALA A 210 3.69 10.04 18.76
C ALA A 210 4.73 11.18 18.67
N GLU A 211 5.96 10.97 19.14
CA GLU A 211 7.07 11.94 19.11
C GLU A 211 7.58 12.27 17.70
N THR A 212 7.14 11.53 16.67
CA THR A 212 7.44 11.80 15.26
C THR A 212 6.36 12.62 14.55
N ILE A 213 5.28 12.96 15.26
CA ILE A 213 4.18 13.74 14.69
C ILE A 213 4.57 15.21 14.76
N PHE A 214 5.03 15.75 13.62
CA PHE A 214 5.27 17.18 13.41
C PHE A 214 3.97 17.85 12.88
N ASN A 215 4.01 18.42 11.66
CA ASN A 215 2.85 19.09 11.10
C ASN A 215 1.87 18.14 10.41
N ALA A 216 2.33 16.97 9.93
CA ALA A 216 1.52 16.04 9.17
C ALA A 216 1.90 14.59 9.38
N VAL A 217 0.91 13.69 9.21
CA VAL A 217 1.07 12.24 9.16
C VAL A 217 0.72 11.72 7.76
N ARG A 218 1.39 10.65 7.32
CA ARG A 218 1.13 9.97 6.04
C ARG A 218 0.57 8.58 6.31
N MET A 219 -0.75 8.46 6.25
CA MET A 219 -1.50 7.24 6.52
C MET A 219 -1.47 6.32 5.29
N GLY A 220 -0.79 5.19 5.39
CA GLY A 220 -0.70 4.15 4.35
C GLY A 220 -1.41 2.87 4.80
N ASP A 221 -0.66 1.80 5.09
CA ASP A 221 -1.18 0.46 5.42
C ASP A 221 -2.33 0.47 6.43
N SER A 222 -2.21 1.28 7.47
CA SER A 222 -3.19 1.35 8.57
C SER A 222 -4.54 1.90 8.13
N MET A 223 -4.60 2.81 7.16
CA MET A 223 -5.90 3.29 6.67
C MET A 223 -6.66 2.20 5.90
N TYR A 224 -5.96 1.20 5.36
CA TYR A 224 -6.57 0.02 4.72
C TYR A 224 -6.91 -1.09 5.73
N GLY A 225 -6.65 -0.87 7.02
CA GLY A 225 -6.95 -1.82 8.08
C GLY A 225 -5.88 -2.87 8.30
N LEU A 226 -4.65 -2.59 7.85
CA LEU A 226 -3.51 -3.49 8.02
C LEU A 226 -2.65 -3.05 9.21
N ASN A 227 -2.15 -4.03 9.96
CA ASN A 227 -1.11 -3.79 10.94
C ASN A 227 0.25 -3.71 10.23
N PRO A 228 0.95 -2.55 10.23
CA PRO A 228 2.24 -2.40 9.54
C PRO A 228 3.31 -3.38 10.03
N SER A 229 3.30 -3.72 11.32
CA SER A 229 4.24 -4.69 11.90
C SER A 229 3.89 -6.14 11.59
N GLY A 230 2.73 -6.38 10.98
CA GLY A 230 2.14 -7.71 10.85
C GLY A 230 1.59 -8.19 12.20
N GLU A 231 2.35 -9.03 12.92
CA GLU A 231 1.99 -9.52 14.26
C GLU A 231 3.08 -9.24 15.30
N VAL A 232 4.12 -8.45 14.93
CA VAL A 232 5.23 -8.14 15.83
C VAL A 232 4.77 -7.24 16.97
N LEU A 233 4.03 -6.18 16.64
CA LEU A 233 3.48 -5.23 17.61
C LEU A 233 1.96 -5.29 17.64
N ASN A 234 1.38 -5.22 18.83
CA ASN A 234 -0.06 -5.10 18.98
C ASN A 234 -0.54 -3.73 18.52
N LEU A 235 -1.68 -3.68 17.83
CA LEU A 235 -2.31 -2.41 17.48
C LEU A 235 -2.78 -1.69 18.78
N PRO A 236 -2.54 -0.38 18.90
CA PRO A 236 -3.01 0.41 20.04
C PRO A 236 -4.54 0.59 20.05
N TYR A 237 -5.19 0.38 18.92
CA TYR A 237 -6.63 0.40 18.71
C TYR A 237 -7.01 -0.41 17.48
N ASP A 238 -8.28 -0.83 17.40
CA ASP A 238 -8.75 -1.68 16.31
C ASP A 238 -8.76 -0.94 14.97
N LEU A 239 -8.24 -1.62 13.94
CA LEU A 239 -8.38 -1.24 12.54
C LEU A 239 -9.28 -2.25 11.82
N THR A 240 -10.12 -1.75 10.92
CA THR A 240 -11.04 -2.60 10.17
C THR A 240 -10.46 -2.89 8.79
N PRO A 241 -10.13 -4.15 8.44
CA PRO A 241 -9.64 -4.50 7.11
C PRO A 241 -10.61 -4.06 6.01
N ALA A 242 -10.10 -3.39 4.99
CA ALA A 242 -10.92 -2.84 3.90
C ALA A 242 -11.13 -3.84 2.74
N LEU A 243 -10.23 -4.81 2.59
CA LEU A 243 -10.24 -5.77 1.48
C LEU A 243 -10.85 -7.11 1.89
N THR A 244 -11.73 -7.64 1.04
CA THR A 244 -12.11 -9.05 1.02
C THR A 244 -11.84 -9.60 -0.39
N LEU A 245 -11.19 -10.77 -0.48
CA LEU A 245 -10.94 -11.46 -1.75
C LEU A 245 -11.80 -12.73 -1.80
N GLU A 246 -12.74 -12.75 -2.73
CA GLU A 246 -13.68 -13.84 -2.93
C GLU A 246 -13.61 -14.43 -4.33
N SER A 247 -14.01 -15.70 -4.43
CA SER A 247 -14.20 -16.41 -5.68
C SER A 247 -15.34 -17.43 -5.54
N ALA A 248 -15.47 -18.38 -6.48
CA ALA A 248 -16.45 -19.45 -6.40
C ALA A 248 -15.90 -20.75 -6.98
N LEU A 249 -16.49 -21.86 -6.59
CA LEU A 249 -16.21 -23.18 -7.18
C LEU A 249 -16.73 -23.21 -8.64
N VAL A 250 -15.83 -23.43 -9.60
CA VAL A 250 -16.20 -23.51 -11.03
C VAL A 250 -16.19 -24.95 -11.54
N HIS A 251 -15.56 -25.88 -10.81
CA HIS A 251 -15.56 -27.30 -11.10
C HIS A 251 -15.40 -28.09 -9.79
N VAL A 252 -16.15 -29.19 -9.64
CA VAL A 252 -16.07 -30.10 -8.48
C VAL A 252 -16.07 -31.54 -9.02
N LYS A 253 -15.17 -32.37 -8.50
CA LYS A 253 -15.06 -33.78 -8.87
C LYS A 253 -14.58 -34.63 -7.69
N THR A 254 -14.96 -35.90 -7.69
CA THR A 254 -14.34 -36.91 -6.84
C THR A 254 -13.20 -37.58 -7.58
N VAL A 255 -12.10 -37.82 -6.91
CA VAL A 255 -10.91 -38.49 -7.46
C VAL A 255 -10.57 -39.70 -6.58
N SER A 256 -10.11 -40.77 -7.20
CA SER A 256 -9.67 -41.98 -6.48
C SER A 256 -8.26 -41.80 -5.88
N ALA A 257 -7.91 -42.67 -4.94
CA ALA A 257 -6.53 -42.80 -4.47
C ALA A 257 -5.55 -42.96 -5.64
N GLY A 258 -4.39 -42.32 -5.54
CA GLY A 258 -3.36 -42.29 -6.56
C GLY A 258 -3.53 -41.23 -7.65
N ALA A 259 -4.67 -40.55 -7.72
CA ALA A 259 -4.88 -39.46 -8.69
C ALA A 259 -3.96 -38.27 -8.38
N CYS A 260 -3.31 -37.74 -9.44
CA CYS A 260 -2.38 -36.60 -9.31
C CYS A 260 -3.05 -35.28 -9.70
N MET A 261 -2.62 -34.15 -9.05
CA MET A 261 -3.15 -32.82 -9.28
C MET A 261 -2.07 -31.83 -9.69
N GLY A 262 -2.39 -31.00 -10.69
CA GLY A 262 -1.61 -29.84 -11.11
C GLY A 262 -0.31 -30.17 -11.84
N TYR A 263 0.43 -29.12 -12.18
CA TYR A 263 1.72 -29.21 -12.87
C TYR A 263 2.77 -29.99 -12.06
N GLY A 264 3.44 -30.93 -12.72
CA GLY A 264 4.49 -31.75 -12.10
C GLY A 264 3.93 -32.83 -11.17
N ALA A 265 2.59 -33.04 -11.15
CA ALA A 265 1.93 -34.06 -10.33
C ALA A 265 2.40 -34.02 -8.85
N THR A 266 2.60 -32.79 -8.31
CA THR A 266 3.19 -32.58 -6.98
C THR A 266 2.27 -32.95 -5.82
N TYR A 267 0.99 -33.12 -6.07
CA TYR A 267 0.02 -33.66 -5.12
C TYR A 267 -0.57 -34.96 -5.67
N GLN A 268 -0.58 -35.99 -4.84
CA GLN A 268 -1.22 -37.26 -5.13
C GLN A 268 -2.24 -37.56 -4.03
N ALA A 269 -3.45 -37.89 -4.42
CA ALA A 269 -4.49 -38.26 -3.50
C ALA A 269 -4.15 -39.59 -2.81
N ASP A 270 -4.18 -39.64 -1.49
CA ASP A 270 -3.91 -40.85 -0.66
C ASP A 270 -5.15 -41.73 -0.50
N SER A 271 -6.31 -41.20 -0.75
CA SER A 271 -7.62 -41.82 -0.62
C SER A 271 -8.58 -41.22 -1.64
N GLU A 272 -9.85 -41.65 -1.64
CA GLU A 272 -10.90 -40.96 -2.40
C GLU A 272 -11.10 -39.56 -1.80
N GLN A 273 -11.07 -38.50 -2.65
CA GLN A 273 -11.15 -37.12 -2.24
C GLN A 273 -12.05 -36.29 -3.16
N VAL A 274 -12.70 -35.28 -2.59
CA VAL A 274 -13.42 -34.28 -3.37
C VAL A 274 -12.49 -33.10 -3.66
N ILE A 275 -12.31 -32.81 -4.95
CA ILE A 275 -11.42 -31.76 -5.44
C ILE A 275 -12.23 -30.73 -6.19
N ALA A 276 -11.94 -29.45 -5.95
CA ALA A 276 -12.56 -28.36 -6.69
C ALA A 276 -11.54 -27.45 -7.34
N THR A 277 -11.97 -26.73 -8.37
CA THR A 277 -11.20 -25.69 -9.07
C THR A 277 -11.80 -24.33 -8.75
N VAL A 278 -10.92 -23.37 -8.44
CA VAL A 278 -11.25 -21.96 -8.17
C VAL A 278 -10.49 -21.11 -9.19
N PRO A 279 -11.16 -20.19 -9.90
CA PRO A 279 -10.56 -19.41 -11.00
C PRO A 279 -9.77 -18.21 -10.49
N ILE A 280 -8.65 -18.46 -9.81
CA ILE A 280 -7.63 -17.51 -9.41
C ILE A 280 -6.27 -18.18 -9.48
N GLY A 281 -5.25 -17.46 -9.96
CA GLY A 281 -3.90 -17.97 -10.06
C GLY A 281 -2.84 -16.88 -10.08
N TYR A 282 -1.60 -17.21 -10.50
CA TYR A 282 -0.49 -16.29 -10.37
C TYR A 282 -0.58 -15.06 -11.31
N ALA A 283 -1.36 -15.11 -12.38
CA ALA A 283 -1.65 -13.94 -13.21
C ALA A 283 -2.57 -12.92 -12.52
N ASP A 284 -3.24 -13.34 -11.44
CA ASP A 284 -4.09 -12.49 -10.60
C ASP A 284 -3.35 -11.98 -9.35
N GLY A 285 -2.07 -12.29 -9.20
CA GLY A 285 -1.27 -12.01 -7.99
C GLY A 285 -1.27 -13.17 -6.96
N TRP A 286 -2.05 -14.24 -7.16
CA TRP A 286 -2.01 -15.43 -6.31
C TRP A 286 -0.80 -16.30 -6.65
N THR A 287 0.37 -15.93 -6.13
CA THR A 287 1.67 -16.49 -6.53
C THR A 287 1.82 -17.99 -6.21
N ARG A 288 2.81 -18.64 -6.80
CA ARG A 288 3.08 -20.07 -6.56
C ARG A 288 3.44 -20.40 -5.12
N ASP A 289 3.97 -19.45 -4.40
CA ASP A 289 4.30 -19.62 -2.98
C ASP A 289 3.04 -19.79 -2.11
N MET A 290 1.88 -19.37 -2.63
CA MET A 290 0.57 -19.57 -2.00
C MET A 290 0.00 -21.00 -2.14
N GLN A 291 0.74 -21.95 -2.71
CA GLN A 291 0.27 -23.32 -2.98
C GLN A 291 -0.03 -24.15 -1.72
N ASN A 292 0.49 -23.81 -0.56
CA ASN A 292 0.23 -24.55 0.68
C ASN A 292 -0.78 -23.83 1.58
N PHE A 293 -1.41 -22.80 1.08
CA PHE A 293 -2.42 -22.06 1.84
C PHE A 293 -3.75 -22.80 1.90
N THR A 294 -4.58 -22.29 2.77
CA THR A 294 -5.95 -22.72 2.97
C THR A 294 -6.90 -21.59 2.57
N VAL A 295 -7.98 -21.93 1.91
CA VAL A 295 -9.11 -21.03 1.63
C VAL A 295 -10.34 -21.49 2.43
N LEU A 296 -11.36 -20.66 2.54
CA LEU A 296 -12.59 -20.99 3.26
C LEU A 296 -13.74 -21.28 2.28
N VAL A 297 -14.45 -22.39 2.51
CA VAL A 297 -15.67 -22.75 1.80
C VAL A 297 -16.70 -23.17 2.84
N ASP A 298 -17.85 -22.49 2.92
CA ASP A 298 -18.91 -22.79 3.89
C ASP A 298 -18.39 -22.89 5.34
N GLY A 299 -17.51 -21.93 5.76
CA GLY A 299 -16.86 -21.95 7.07
C GLY A 299 -15.82 -23.05 7.27
N GLN A 300 -15.50 -23.86 6.25
CA GLN A 300 -14.53 -24.94 6.35
C GLN A 300 -13.19 -24.55 5.71
N ALA A 301 -12.11 -24.88 6.38
CA ALA A 301 -10.75 -24.73 5.90
C ALA A 301 -10.45 -25.77 4.81
N CYS A 302 -10.18 -25.31 3.58
CA CYS A 302 -9.94 -26.14 2.41
C CYS A 302 -8.52 -25.89 1.88
N PRO A 303 -7.59 -26.86 2.01
CA PRO A 303 -6.21 -26.68 1.57
C PRO A 303 -6.11 -26.61 0.04
N ILE A 304 -5.21 -25.76 -0.46
CA ILE A 304 -4.78 -25.74 -1.85
C ILE A 304 -3.91 -26.98 -2.09
N VAL A 305 -4.20 -27.74 -3.14
CA VAL A 305 -3.50 -28.97 -3.49
C VAL A 305 -2.88 -28.87 -4.89
N GLY A 306 -1.65 -29.33 -5.03
CA GLY A 306 -0.88 -29.17 -6.25
C GLY A 306 -0.37 -27.73 -6.46
N ARG A 307 0.28 -27.49 -7.59
CA ARG A 307 0.86 -26.16 -7.90
C ARG A 307 -0.22 -25.18 -8.34
N VAL A 308 -0.08 -23.91 -7.91
CA VAL A 308 -0.87 -22.80 -8.45
C VAL A 308 -0.60 -22.66 -9.95
N SER A 309 -1.67 -22.61 -10.74
CA SER A 309 -1.62 -22.36 -12.18
C SER A 309 -1.71 -20.88 -12.51
N MET A 310 -1.65 -20.52 -13.79
CA MET A 310 -1.70 -19.11 -14.22
C MET A 310 -2.98 -18.42 -13.76
N ASP A 311 -4.14 -19.08 -13.85
CA ASP A 311 -5.48 -18.55 -13.68
C ASP A 311 -6.39 -19.41 -12.79
N GLN A 312 -5.85 -20.48 -12.19
CA GLN A 312 -6.64 -21.42 -11.39
C GLN A 312 -5.81 -22.02 -10.24
N ILE A 313 -6.50 -22.30 -9.14
CA ILE A 313 -6.02 -23.15 -8.05
C ILE A 313 -6.95 -24.36 -7.90
N THR A 314 -6.39 -25.43 -7.37
CA THR A 314 -7.13 -26.64 -6.99
C THR A 314 -7.17 -26.75 -5.48
N ILE A 315 -8.34 -27.02 -4.92
CA ILE A 315 -8.54 -27.16 -3.48
C ILE A 315 -9.15 -28.51 -3.13
N ARG A 316 -8.82 -29.06 -1.96
CA ARG A 316 -9.47 -30.25 -1.40
C ARG A 316 -10.64 -29.83 -0.52
N LEU A 317 -11.81 -30.40 -0.79
CA LEU A 317 -13.05 -30.14 -0.08
C LEU A 317 -13.36 -31.27 0.92
N PRO A 318 -14.03 -30.98 2.06
CA PRO A 318 -14.47 -32.01 3.01
C PRO A 318 -15.68 -32.83 2.50
N LYS A 319 -16.45 -32.27 1.58
CA LYS A 319 -17.65 -32.88 0.94
C LYS A 319 -17.88 -32.27 -0.43
N VAL A 320 -18.81 -32.82 -1.19
CA VAL A 320 -19.27 -32.22 -2.45
C VAL A 320 -20.09 -30.97 -2.13
N TYR A 321 -19.77 -29.87 -2.83
CA TYR A 321 -20.52 -28.61 -2.81
C TYR A 321 -21.05 -28.29 -4.20
N PRO A 322 -22.16 -27.55 -4.34
CA PRO A 322 -22.65 -27.05 -5.63
C PRO A 322 -21.63 -26.13 -6.32
N LEU A 323 -21.66 -26.10 -7.66
CA LEU A 323 -20.97 -25.08 -8.43
C LEU A 323 -21.48 -23.68 -8.04
N GLY A 324 -20.61 -22.69 -8.05
CA GLY A 324 -20.94 -21.34 -7.60
C GLY A 324 -20.86 -21.12 -6.08
N THR A 325 -20.60 -22.17 -5.28
CA THR A 325 -20.37 -21.99 -3.84
C THR A 325 -19.23 -21.03 -3.60
N LYS A 326 -19.44 -20.04 -2.72
CA LYS A 326 -18.46 -18.98 -2.39
C LYS A 326 -17.19 -19.58 -1.79
N VAL A 327 -16.06 -19.09 -2.28
CA VAL A 327 -14.72 -19.35 -1.75
C VAL A 327 -14.16 -18.04 -1.24
N THR A 328 -13.75 -17.98 0.00
CA THR A 328 -13.09 -16.80 0.59
C THR A 328 -11.59 -17.06 0.70
N LEU A 329 -10.81 -16.20 0.05
CA LEU A 329 -9.35 -16.27 0.05
C LEU A 329 -8.76 -15.30 1.09
N ILE A 330 -9.37 -14.13 1.24
CA ILE A 330 -9.10 -13.15 2.30
C ILE A 330 -10.46 -12.64 2.81
N GLY A 331 -10.66 -12.63 4.12
CA GLY A 331 -11.89 -12.18 4.76
C GLY A 331 -12.61 -13.28 5.52
N THR A 332 -13.85 -13.02 5.91
CA THR A 332 -14.65 -13.88 6.79
C THR A 332 -15.57 -14.81 5.98
N ASN A 333 -15.69 -16.07 6.44
CA ASN A 333 -16.63 -17.06 5.90
C ASN A 333 -17.13 -17.94 7.07
N GLY A 334 -18.41 -17.81 7.42
CA GLY A 334 -18.94 -18.38 8.66
C GLY A 334 -18.26 -17.76 9.88
N ASP A 335 -17.83 -18.60 10.80
CA ASP A 335 -17.12 -18.21 12.04
C ASP A 335 -15.60 -18.09 11.88
N LYS A 336 -15.08 -18.28 10.65
CA LYS A 336 -13.65 -18.25 10.37
C LYS A 336 -13.29 -17.06 9.51
N GLU A 337 -12.07 -16.58 9.72
CA GLU A 337 -11.48 -15.51 8.96
C GLU A 337 -10.09 -15.91 8.45
N ILE A 338 -9.74 -15.44 7.26
CA ILE A 338 -8.37 -15.42 6.74
C ILE A 338 -7.98 -13.97 6.60
N THR A 339 -7.09 -13.50 7.46
CA THR A 339 -6.57 -12.14 7.36
C THR A 339 -5.47 -12.06 6.30
N ALA A 340 -5.29 -10.87 5.71
CA ALA A 340 -4.15 -10.63 4.85
C ALA A 340 -2.81 -10.84 5.58
N THR A 341 -2.78 -10.66 6.91
CA THR A 341 -1.60 -10.86 7.78
C THR A 341 -1.29 -12.34 8.01
N GLN A 342 -2.29 -13.20 8.22
CA GLN A 342 -2.09 -14.65 8.47
C GLN A 342 -1.45 -15.37 7.28
N GLN A 343 -1.66 -14.88 6.07
CA GLN A 343 -0.98 -15.39 4.88
C GLN A 343 0.54 -15.16 4.91
N ARG A 344 1.01 -14.28 5.80
CA ARG A 344 2.42 -13.94 6.02
C ARG A 344 3.22 -15.02 6.78
N HIS A 345 2.57 -15.84 7.65
CA HIS A 345 3.25 -16.72 8.63
C HIS A 345 3.60 -18.12 8.11
N SER A 346 3.12 -18.52 6.95
CA SER A 346 3.36 -19.88 6.44
C SER A 346 4.72 -20.08 5.75
N GLY A 347 5.74 -19.30 6.12
CA GLY A 347 7.12 -19.48 5.67
C GLY A 347 7.64 -18.49 4.66
N MET A 348 6.89 -17.41 4.38
CA MET A 348 7.31 -16.35 3.47
C MET A 348 7.72 -15.06 4.18
N GLN A 349 8.85 -14.53 3.74
CA GLN A 349 9.44 -13.29 4.23
C GLN A 349 8.48 -12.10 4.12
N ARG A 350 8.68 -11.08 4.98
CA ARG A 350 7.93 -9.82 5.15
C ARG A 350 7.54 -9.04 3.88
N LEU A 351 7.99 -9.44 2.72
CA LEU A 351 7.81 -8.72 1.43
C LEU A 351 6.41 -8.87 0.79
N PHE A 352 5.60 -9.85 1.20
CA PHE A 352 4.50 -10.32 0.36
C PHE A 352 3.14 -9.66 0.54
N LEU A 353 2.83 -9.11 1.72
CA LEU A 353 1.48 -8.53 1.90
C LEU A 353 1.27 -7.20 1.19
N THR A 354 2.28 -6.36 1.22
CA THR A 354 2.25 -5.13 0.43
C THR A 354 2.24 -5.47 -1.07
N GLN A 355 3.00 -6.46 -1.48
CA GLN A 355 3.09 -6.86 -2.89
C GLN A 355 1.82 -7.59 -3.38
N PHE A 356 1.21 -8.44 -2.55
CA PHE A 356 0.00 -9.18 -2.91
C PHE A 356 -1.21 -8.26 -3.11
N VAL A 357 -1.43 -7.32 -2.20
CA VAL A 357 -2.50 -6.32 -2.33
C VAL A 357 -2.21 -5.36 -3.49
N TRP A 358 -0.94 -5.14 -3.86
CA TRP A 358 -0.56 -4.27 -4.98
C TRP A 358 -0.64 -4.95 -6.35
N GLU A 359 -0.53 -6.28 -6.42
CA GLU A 359 -0.52 -7.04 -7.69
C GLU A 359 -1.89 -7.59 -8.11
N ILE A 360 -2.91 -7.59 -7.23
CA ILE A 360 -4.29 -8.01 -7.54
C ILE A 360 -4.93 -7.27 -8.74
N PRO A 361 -4.54 -6.04 -9.14
CA PRO A 361 -5.36 -5.20 -10.00
C PRO A 361 -5.49 -5.60 -11.47
N CYS A 362 -4.67 -6.50 -11.99
CA CYS A 362 -4.66 -6.67 -13.45
C CYS A 362 -5.77 -7.56 -14.01
N MET A 363 -6.33 -8.50 -13.22
CA MET A 363 -7.28 -9.50 -13.74
C MET A 363 -8.54 -9.68 -12.88
N VAL A 364 -8.50 -9.27 -11.61
CA VAL A 364 -9.63 -9.36 -10.67
C VAL A 364 -10.47 -8.10 -10.73
N SER A 365 -11.79 -8.23 -10.82
CA SER A 365 -12.68 -7.08 -10.77
C SER A 365 -12.73 -6.51 -9.36
N ILE A 366 -12.44 -5.20 -9.23
CA ILE A 366 -12.64 -4.48 -7.98
C ILE A 366 -14.11 -4.08 -7.87
N GLN A 367 -14.78 -4.50 -6.81
CA GLN A 367 -16.12 -4.03 -6.46
C GLN A 367 -16.02 -3.14 -5.22
N VAL A 368 -16.57 -1.95 -5.32
CA VAL A 368 -16.53 -0.95 -4.26
C VAL A 368 -17.87 -0.96 -3.54
N GLU A 369 -17.85 -1.25 -2.25
CA GLU A 369 -19.00 -1.13 -1.36
C GLU A 369 -19.01 0.29 -0.76
N ARG A 370 -20.08 1.04 -0.99
CA ARG A 370 -20.22 2.45 -0.62
C ARG A 370 -20.78 2.69 0.80
N PHE A 371 -20.92 1.63 1.62
CA PHE A 371 -21.54 1.75 2.95
C PHE A 371 -20.67 1.19 4.06
#